data_8ce8de25eee9381c635b02dcd17da2f2
#
_entry.id   8ce8de25eee9381c635b02dcd17da2f2
#
_cell.length_a   1.000
_cell.length_b   1.000
_cell.length_c   1.000
_cell.angle_alpha   90.00
_cell.angle_beta   90.00
_cell.angle_gamma   90.00
#
_symmetry.space_group_name_H-M   'P 1'
#
loop_
_entity.id
_entity.type
_entity.pdbx_description
1 polymer ?
#
loop_
_entity_poly.entity_id
_entity_poly.type
_entity_poly.pdbx_seq_one_letter_code
_entity_poly.pdbx_strand_id
1 'polypeptide(L)'
;MQLYNIMIERGYPENLCDLVTRNLNTDYTATRMIGYLSHYSYLPEVEVVDEMLAILSDRNAIMRKKEMEQAQAKINEIYRFGLDID
;
A
#
# COMPACT_ATOMS: atom_id res chain seq x y z
N MET A 1 9.31 -15.55 2.56
CA MET A 1 8.92 -14.17 2.79
C MET A 1 8.51 -13.97 4.23
N GLN A 2 8.96 -12.91 4.84
CA GLN A 2 8.79 -12.68 6.27
C GLN A 2 7.31 -12.50 6.67
N LEU A 3 6.54 -11.76 5.87
CA LEU A 3 5.12 -11.54 6.16
C LEU A 3 4.34 -12.85 6.19
N TYR A 4 4.59 -13.74 5.23
CA TYR A 4 3.92 -15.04 5.19
C TYR A 4 4.19 -15.83 6.48
N ASN A 5 5.46 -15.89 6.88
CA ASN A 5 5.84 -16.62 8.07
C ASN A 5 5.22 -16.04 9.34
N ILE A 6 5.15 -14.72 9.43
CA ILE A 6 4.53 -14.05 10.58
C ILE A 6 3.05 -14.42 10.66
N MET A 7 2.35 -14.41 9.54
CA MET A 7 0.94 -14.75 9.51
C MET A 7 0.68 -16.21 9.87
N ILE A 8 1.51 -17.12 9.34
CA ILE A 8 1.41 -18.55 9.70
C ILE A 8 1.64 -18.75 11.19
N GLU A 9 2.62 -18.10 11.76
CA GLU A 9 2.92 -18.20 13.19
C GLU A 9 1.78 -17.69 14.06
N ARG A 10 1.02 -16.72 13.56
CA ARG A 10 -0.13 -16.18 14.28
C ARG A 10 -1.37 -17.05 14.14
N GLY A 11 -1.32 -18.11 13.35
CA GLY A 11 -2.42 -19.06 13.21
C GLY A 11 -3.41 -18.74 12.10
N TYR A 12 -3.07 -17.83 11.18
CA TYR A 12 -3.93 -17.55 10.04
C TYR A 12 -3.92 -18.72 9.05
N PRO A 13 -5.05 -18.97 8.37
CA PRO A 13 -5.09 -20.02 7.37
C PRO A 13 -4.12 -19.77 6.21
N GLU A 14 -3.60 -20.83 5.65
CA GLU A 14 -2.62 -20.74 4.57
C GLU A 14 -3.16 -19.98 3.36
N ASN A 15 -4.43 -20.18 3.01
CA ASN A 15 -5.05 -19.47 1.89
C ASN A 15 -5.09 -17.96 2.12
N LEU A 16 -5.33 -17.52 3.36
CA LEU A 16 -5.29 -16.10 3.70
C LEU A 16 -3.86 -15.57 3.62
N CYS A 17 -2.89 -16.31 4.12
CA CYS A 17 -1.48 -15.93 4.05
C CYS A 17 -1.05 -15.78 2.60
N ASP A 18 -1.45 -16.68 1.73
CA ASP A 18 -1.16 -16.60 0.30
C ASP A 18 -1.80 -15.37 -0.34
N LEU A 19 -3.06 -15.12 -0.03
CA LEU A 19 -3.79 -13.97 -0.57
C LEU A 19 -3.09 -12.66 -0.19
N VAL A 20 -2.79 -12.49 1.08
CA VAL A 20 -2.19 -11.26 1.58
C VAL A 20 -0.78 -11.05 1.02
N THR A 21 0.06 -12.08 1.05
CA THR A 21 1.44 -11.95 0.57
C THR A 21 1.50 -11.78 -0.94
N ARG A 22 0.57 -12.34 -1.67
CA ARG A 22 0.49 -12.17 -3.13
C ARG A 22 0.13 -10.74 -3.50
N ASN A 23 -0.72 -10.09 -2.72
CA ASN A 23 -1.14 -8.72 -2.97
C ASN A 23 -0.18 -7.70 -2.38
N LEU A 24 0.44 -8.00 -1.24
CA LEU A 24 1.41 -7.12 -0.57
C LEU A 24 2.82 -7.61 -0.85
N ASN A 25 3.23 -7.56 -2.11
CA ASN A 25 4.46 -8.18 -2.57
C ASN A 25 5.65 -7.23 -2.70
N THR A 26 5.53 -6.01 -2.18
CA THR A 26 6.64 -5.06 -2.14
C THR A 26 7.09 -4.88 -0.70
N ASP A 27 8.34 -4.42 -0.52
CA ASP A 27 8.86 -4.14 0.81
C ASP A 27 7.99 -3.14 1.57
N TYR A 28 7.54 -2.12 0.88
CA TYR A 28 6.69 -1.08 1.47
C TYR A 28 5.37 -1.66 1.99
N THR A 29 4.65 -2.41 1.14
CA THR A 29 3.35 -2.94 1.52
C THR A 29 3.46 -4.03 2.58
N ALA A 30 4.45 -4.92 2.43
CA ALA A 30 4.68 -5.98 3.43
C ALA A 30 5.07 -5.40 4.78
N THR A 31 5.94 -4.40 4.81
CA THR A 31 6.36 -3.74 6.04
C THR A 31 5.19 -3.07 6.75
N ARG A 32 4.30 -2.44 6.00
CA ARG A 32 3.10 -1.82 6.56
C ARG A 32 2.20 -2.86 7.24
N MET A 33 1.98 -3.99 6.59
CA MET A 33 1.15 -5.05 7.17
C MET A 33 1.83 -5.66 8.40
N ILE A 34 3.14 -5.88 8.37
CA ILE A 34 3.86 -6.39 9.51
C ILE A 34 3.72 -5.44 10.71
N GLY A 35 3.87 -4.15 10.47
CA GLY A 35 3.68 -3.14 11.51
C GLY A 35 2.29 -3.16 12.09
N TYR A 36 1.28 -3.29 11.24
CA TYR A 36 -0.12 -3.37 11.67
C TYR A 36 -0.36 -4.61 12.53
N LEU A 37 0.11 -5.76 12.07
CA LEU A 37 -0.05 -7.00 12.83
C LEU A 37 0.68 -6.95 14.18
N SER A 38 1.77 -6.22 14.25
CA SER A 38 2.55 -6.10 15.49
C SER A 38 1.83 -5.30 16.58
N HIS A 39 0.89 -4.44 16.20
CA HIS A 39 0.13 -3.64 17.15
C HIS A 39 -0.94 -4.45 17.88
N TYR A 40 -1.32 -5.59 17.36
CA TYR A 40 -2.43 -6.37 17.90
C TYR A 40 -1.98 -7.80 18.19
N SER A 41 -2.48 -8.36 19.27
CA SER A 41 -2.15 -9.76 19.60
C SER A 41 -2.81 -10.74 18.64
N TYR A 42 -4.00 -10.40 18.15
CA TYR A 42 -4.70 -11.16 17.13
C TYR A 42 -5.74 -10.28 16.45
N LEU A 43 -5.82 -10.39 15.13
CA LEU A 43 -6.83 -9.69 14.32
C LEU A 43 -7.69 -10.71 13.61
N PRO A 44 -9.02 -10.51 13.57
CA PRO A 44 -9.89 -11.33 12.73
C PRO A 44 -9.47 -11.25 11.25
N GLU A 45 -9.73 -12.32 10.51
CA GLU A 45 -9.36 -12.39 9.10
C GLU A 45 -9.94 -11.24 8.28
N VAL A 46 -11.18 -10.86 8.56
CA VAL A 46 -11.85 -9.75 7.89
C VAL A 46 -11.07 -8.44 8.05
N GLU A 47 -10.55 -8.17 9.23
CA GLU A 47 -9.78 -6.95 9.48
C GLU A 47 -8.42 -6.98 8.79
N VAL A 48 -7.81 -8.16 8.69
CA VAL A 48 -6.56 -8.30 7.93
C VAL A 48 -6.80 -8.00 6.45
N VAL A 49 -7.88 -8.51 5.88
CA VAL A 49 -8.24 -8.23 4.49
C VAL A 49 -8.54 -6.74 4.30
N ASP A 50 -9.27 -6.14 5.20
CA ASP A 50 -9.58 -4.71 5.13
C ASP A 50 -8.30 -3.87 5.17
N GLU A 51 -7.35 -4.21 6.03
CA GLU A 51 -6.07 -3.50 6.09
C GLU A 51 -5.26 -3.72 4.81
N MET A 52 -5.27 -4.93 4.27
CA MET A 52 -4.62 -5.20 3.00
C MET A 52 -5.16 -4.27 1.90
N LEU A 53 -6.47 -4.13 1.82
CA LEU A 53 -7.10 -3.25 0.84
C LEU A 53 -6.75 -1.79 1.09
N ALA A 54 -6.68 -1.37 2.34
CA ALA A 54 -6.28 -0.02 2.70
C ALA A 54 -4.83 0.26 2.29
N ILE A 55 -3.92 -0.68 2.53
CA ILE A 55 -2.51 -0.53 2.14
C ILE A 55 -2.38 -0.43 0.62
N LEU A 56 -3.11 -1.25 -0.12
CA LEU A 56 -3.10 -1.20 -1.58
C LEU A 56 -3.66 0.13 -2.09
N SER A 57 -4.70 0.63 -1.46
CA SER A 57 -5.29 1.93 -1.80
C SER A 57 -4.30 3.06 -1.55
N ASP A 58 -3.61 3.05 -0.43
CA ASP A 58 -2.58 4.05 -0.11
C ASP A 58 -1.43 4.00 -1.12
N ARG A 59 -0.97 2.80 -1.47
CA ARG A 59 0.07 2.65 -2.48
C ARG A 59 -0.35 3.24 -3.81
N ASN A 60 -1.58 2.95 -4.25
CA ASN A 60 -2.10 3.47 -5.51
C ASN A 60 -2.23 4.99 -5.46
N ALA A 61 -2.65 5.54 -4.35
CA ALA A 61 -2.76 6.98 -4.17
C ALA A 61 -1.38 7.66 -4.25
N ILE A 62 -0.35 7.05 -3.64
CA ILE A 62 1.01 7.58 -3.70
C ILE A 62 1.52 7.56 -5.14
N MET A 63 1.30 6.48 -5.88
CA MET A 63 1.71 6.39 -7.28
C MET A 63 1.01 7.42 -8.15
N ARG A 64 -0.29 7.61 -7.96
CA ARG A 64 -1.04 8.64 -8.69
C ARG A 64 -0.52 10.03 -8.37
N LYS A 65 -0.22 10.30 -7.12
CA LYS A 65 0.29 11.59 -6.70
C LYS A 65 1.62 11.89 -7.39
N LYS A 66 2.52 10.91 -7.48
CA LYS A 66 3.79 11.09 -8.18
C LYS A 66 3.58 11.41 -9.65
N GLU A 67 2.69 10.70 -10.32
CA GLU A 67 2.37 10.97 -11.72
C GLU A 67 1.80 12.37 -11.90
N MET A 68 0.90 12.75 -11.03
CA MET A 68 0.29 14.09 -11.07
C MET A 68 1.32 15.18 -10.81
N GLU A 69 2.25 14.96 -9.88
CA GLU A 69 3.31 15.93 -9.60
C GLU A 69 4.20 16.15 -10.83
N GLN A 70 4.54 15.09 -11.55
CA GLN A 70 5.34 15.21 -12.77
C GLN A 70 4.59 15.95 -13.86
N ALA A 71 3.32 15.64 -14.06
CA ALA A 71 2.48 16.34 -15.02
C ALA A 71 2.29 17.81 -14.61
N GLN A 72 2.11 18.07 -13.32
CA GLN A 72 1.92 19.42 -12.81
C GLN A 72 3.19 20.26 -13.01
N ALA A 73 4.36 19.67 -12.85
CA ALA A 73 5.60 20.40 -13.09
C ALA A 73 5.72 20.87 -14.53
N LYS A 74 5.35 20.03 -15.50
CA LYS A 74 5.36 20.42 -16.91
C LYS A 74 4.34 21.51 -17.20
N ILE A 75 3.15 21.41 -16.65
CA ILE A 75 2.11 22.43 -16.81
C ILE A 75 2.56 23.74 -16.21
N ASN A 76 3.20 23.73 -15.06
CA ASN A 76 3.71 24.93 -14.41
C ASN A 76 4.80 25.61 -15.25
N GLU A 77 5.66 24.83 -15.90
CA GLU A 77 6.67 25.39 -16.81
C GLU A 77 6.01 26.12 -17.97
N ILE A 78 4.99 25.54 -18.58
CA ILE A 78 4.25 26.15 -19.67
C ILE A 78 3.60 27.46 -19.21
N TYR A 79 2.96 27.44 -18.05
CA TYR A 79 2.32 28.65 -17.50
C TYR A 79 3.34 29.72 -17.17
N ARG A 80 4.51 29.34 -16.65
CA ARG A 80 5.55 30.27 -16.29
C ARG A 80 6.10 31.02 -17.49
N PHE A 81 6.08 30.39 -18.66
CA PHE A 81 6.64 30.96 -19.87
C PHE A 81 5.62 31.57 -20.81
N GLY A 82 4.41 31.85 -20.35
CA GLY A 82 3.49 32.66 -21.08
C GLY A 82 2.10 32.10 -21.31
N LEU A 83 1.82 30.91 -20.86
CA LEU A 83 0.47 30.40 -20.90
C LEU A 83 -0.23 30.60 -19.57
N ASP A 84 -0.25 31.78 -19.15
CA ASP A 84 -0.86 32.15 -17.89
C ASP A 84 -2.37 31.97 -17.98
N ILE A 85 -2.80 30.76 -17.73
CA ILE A 85 -4.21 30.40 -17.82
C ILE A 85 -4.76 30.16 -16.43
N ASP A 86 -5.06 31.12 -15.74
CA ASP A 86 -5.69 30.94 -14.42
C ASP A 86 -7.20 30.97 -14.52
#